data_31f4f6742756daf230d311ce4136208d
#
_entry.id   31f4f6742756daf230d311ce4136208d
#
_cell.length_a   1.000
_cell.length_b   1.000
_cell.length_c   1.000
_cell.angle_alpha   90.00
_cell.angle_beta   90.00
_cell.angle_gamma   90.00
#
_symmetry.space_group_name_H-M   'P 1'
#
loop_
_entity.id
_entity.type
_entity.pdbx_description
1 polymer ?
#
loop_
_entity_poly.entity_id
_entity_poly.type
_entity_poly.pdbx_seq_one_letter_code
_entity_poly.pdbx_strand_id
1 'polypeptide(L)'
;MAVDPEVLGDVLGRLRPEVPGIEVDRWAPSVQGAVGQVVGVRDGNGSPYVLKVYPATARRRLDTEVLAQRLLGEVPGIAAPRPVGYGQRNGPAAVGFLLMTRLDGVRWADRRADLDPARTTALTREVGRTLRQLHRVSGQQFGDLLDDGPRRPTAWEHVAARTGELTARYLRTGGPSRLAERIRHFVEDHRRVVAACPGPVLCHNDFVDSNLLVPATGEPRLCGVVDLERASWNDPLSDLAQTRLHVRYHRPADTTALTEGYGVDGPGEHQRLDVHEVLHALAERNWIAYDRPAGWRESVAALDAFLADRT
;
A
#
# COMPACT_ATOMS: atom_id res chain seq x y z
N MET A 1 -7.87 -4.41 -19.09
CA MET A 1 -8.13 -5.59 -19.96
C MET A 1 -8.83 -6.63 -19.12
N ALA A 2 -9.89 -7.29 -19.58
CA ALA A 2 -10.53 -8.36 -18.81
C ALA A 2 -9.66 -9.63 -18.86
N VAL A 3 -9.71 -10.48 -17.81
CA VAL A 3 -9.06 -11.80 -17.82
C VAL A 3 -9.60 -12.60 -19.01
N ASP A 4 -8.71 -13.24 -19.75
CA ASP A 4 -9.10 -14.13 -20.82
C ASP A 4 -10.05 -15.23 -20.28
N PRO A 5 -11.21 -15.47 -20.92
CA PRO A 5 -12.18 -16.44 -20.43
C PRO A 5 -11.63 -17.88 -20.30
N GLU A 6 -10.72 -18.30 -21.18
CA GLU A 6 -10.07 -19.60 -21.08
C GLU A 6 -9.14 -19.68 -19.87
N VAL A 7 -8.32 -18.65 -19.67
CA VAL A 7 -7.46 -18.52 -18.48
C VAL A 7 -8.28 -18.53 -17.20
N LEU A 8 -9.38 -17.78 -17.18
CA LEU A 8 -10.28 -17.73 -16.03
C LEU A 8 -10.91 -19.10 -15.74
N GLY A 9 -11.38 -19.80 -16.79
CA GLY A 9 -11.95 -21.14 -16.66
C GLY A 9 -10.95 -22.14 -16.08
N ASP A 10 -9.71 -22.14 -16.55
CA ASP A 10 -8.64 -22.99 -16.02
C ASP A 10 -8.32 -22.67 -14.53
N VAL A 11 -8.25 -21.37 -14.18
CA VAL A 11 -7.99 -20.96 -12.79
C VAL A 11 -9.13 -21.41 -11.87
N LEU A 12 -10.38 -21.20 -12.27
CA LEU A 12 -11.54 -21.68 -11.50
C LEU A 12 -11.55 -23.21 -11.37
N GLY A 13 -11.17 -23.93 -12.44
CA GLY A 13 -11.02 -25.39 -12.40
C GLY A 13 -10.02 -25.86 -11.35
N ARG A 14 -8.90 -25.15 -11.18
CA ARG A 14 -7.88 -25.43 -10.15
C ARG A 14 -8.34 -25.12 -8.72
N LEU A 15 -9.25 -24.18 -8.56
CA LEU A 15 -9.78 -23.75 -7.25
C LEU A 15 -10.99 -24.58 -6.77
N ARG A 16 -11.56 -25.44 -7.62
CA ARG A 16 -12.70 -26.28 -7.24
C ARG A 16 -12.47 -27.23 -6.06
N PRO A 17 -11.25 -27.78 -5.85
CA PRO A 17 -10.99 -28.61 -4.67
C PRO A 17 -11.14 -27.83 -3.36
N GLU A 18 -10.73 -26.56 -3.33
CA GLU A 18 -10.81 -25.67 -2.15
C GLU A 18 -12.20 -25.06 -2.01
N VAL A 19 -12.86 -24.74 -3.15
CA VAL A 19 -14.16 -24.06 -3.19
C VAL A 19 -15.08 -24.77 -4.19
N PRO A 20 -15.83 -25.79 -3.74
CA PRO A 20 -16.76 -26.54 -4.61
C PRO A 20 -17.84 -25.65 -5.22
N GLY A 21 -18.08 -25.82 -6.53
CA GLY A 21 -19.09 -25.05 -7.25
C GLY A 21 -18.70 -23.60 -7.53
N ILE A 22 -17.39 -23.26 -7.44
CA ILE A 22 -16.91 -21.91 -7.72
C ILE A 22 -17.30 -21.45 -9.13
N GLU A 23 -17.89 -20.25 -9.21
CA GLU A 23 -18.28 -19.62 -10.47
C GLU A 23 -18.11 -18.09 -10.39
N VAL A 24 -18.12 -17.43 -11.55
CA VAL A 24 -18.02 -15.96 -11.61
C VAL A 24 -19.28 -15.33 -11.05
N ASP A 25 -19.10 -14.34 -10.16
CA ASP A 25 -20.17 -13.49 -9.60
C ASP A 25 -20.38 -12.26 -10.50
N ARG A 26 -21.55 -11.62 -10.35
CA ARG A 26 -21.87 -10.33 -11.01
C ARG A 26 -21.11 -9.15 -10.39
N TRP A 27 -20.60 -9.30 -9.17
CA TRP A 27 -19.84 -8.25 -8.51
C TRP A 27 -18.49 -8.01 -9.20
N ALA A 28 -18.16 -6.76 -9.37
CA ALA A 28 -16.83 -6.31 -9.81
C ALA A 28 -16.41 -5.09 -8.98
N PRO A 29 -15.10 -4.86 -8.81
CA PRO A 29 -14.63 -3.66 -8.15
C PRO A 29 -14.96 -2.42 -9.01
N SER A 30 -15.18 -1.28 -8.37
CA SER A 30 -15.42 0.01 -9.04
C SER A 30 -14.23 0.46 -9.92
N VAL A 31 -13.00 0.06 -9.54
CA VAL A 31 -11.78 0.28 -10.30
C VAL A 31 -10.92 -0.99 -10.26
N GLN A 32 -10.34 -1.35 -11.37
CA GLN A 32 -9.38 -2.47 -11.46
C GLN A 32 -8.01 -2.06 -10.92
N GLY A 33 -7.30 -3.02 -10.32
CA GLY A 33 -5.92 -2.83 -9.87
C GLY A 33 -4.96 -2.51 -11.03
N ALA A 34 -3.88 -1.79 -10.73
CA ALA A 34 -2.86 -1.44 -11.73
C ALA A 34 -2.06 -2.65 -12.23
N VAL A 35 -1.94 -3.71 -11.42
CA VAL A 35 -1.11 -4.90 -11.70
C VAL A 35 -1.96 -6.14 -11.87
N GLY A 36 -2.83 -6.44 -10.89
CA GLY A 36 -3.71 -7.61 -10.91
C GLY A 36 -5.11 -7.25 -11.37
N GLN A 37 -5.78 -8.20 -12.03
CA GLN A 37 -7.19 -8.09 -12.35
C GLN A 37 -8.02 -8.74 -11.26
N VAL A 38 -9.09 -8.05 -10.84
CA VAL A 38 -9.96 -8.47 -9.74
C VAL A 38 -11.31 -8.93 -10.31
N VAL A 39 -11.72 -10.14 -9.96
CA VAL A 39 -12.97 -10.76 -10.40
C VAL A 39 -13.75 -11.22 -9.18
N GLY A 40 -15.03 -10.88 -9.11
CA GLY A 40 -15.95 -11.46 -8.13
C GLY A 40 -16.25 -12.91 -8.46
N VAL A 41 -16.18 -13.78 -7.47
CA VAL A 41 -16.57 -15.18 -7.60
C VAL A 41 -17.40 -15.59 -6.39
N ARG A 42 -18.15 -16.69 -6.50
CA ARG A 42 -18.95 -17.27 -5.41
C ARG A 42 -18.81 -18.78 -5.40
N ASP A 43 -19.03 -19.42 -4.27
CA ASP A 43 -19.10 -20.86 -4.17
C ASP A 43 -20.49 -21.40 -4.56
N GLY A 44 -20.65 -22.72 -4.55
CA GLY A 44 -21.93 -23.38 -4.85
C GLY A 44 -23.07 -23.06 -3.86
N ASN A 45 -22.76 -22.47 -2.69
CA ASN A 45 -23.73 -22.02 -1.69
C ASN A 45 -24.03 -20.51 -1.81
N GLY A 46 -23.36 -19.81 -2.75
CA GLY A 46 -23.52 -18.38 -2.96
C GLY A 46 -22.63 -17.50 -2.06
N SER A 47 -21.69 -18.08 -1.29
CA SER A 47 -20.75 -17.28 -0.47
C SER A 47 -19.79 -16.52 -1.39
N PRO A 48 -19.58 -15.21 -1.10
CA PRO A 48 -18.80 -14.34 -1.98
C PRO A 48 -17.29 -14.44 -1.70
N TYR A 49 -16.50 -14.44 -2.77
CA TYR A 49 -15.03 -14.35 -2.76
C TYR A 49 -14.54 -13.33 -3.78
N VAL A 50 -13.25 -13.03 -3.70
CA VAL A 50 -12.52 -12.24 -4.69
C VAL A 50 -11.39 -13.08 -5.25
N LEU A 51 -11.33 -13.15 -6.58
CA LEU A 51 -10.21 -13.74 -7.31
C LEU A 51 -9.36 -12.61 -7.90
N LYS A 52 -8.08 -12.53 -7.49
CA LYS A 52 -7.09 -11.61 -8.07
C LYS A 52 -6.16 -12.41 -8.99
N VAL A 53 -6.06 -11.98 -10.25
CA VAL A 53 -5.24 -12.64 -11.29
C VAL A 53 -4.07 -11.73 -11.63
N TYR A 54 -2.87 -12.22 -11.43
CA TYR A 54 -1.62 -11.51 -11.65
C TYR A 54 -0.93 -11.93 -12.94
N PRO A 55 -0.30 -11.04 -13.70
CA PRO A 55 0.60 -11.45 -14.75
C PRO A 55 1.77 -12.26 -14.16
N ALA A 56 2.32 -13.20 -14.93
CA ALA A 56 3.41 -14.07 -14.47
C ALA A 56 4.62 -13.28 -13.92
N THR A 57 4.87 -12.08 -14.46
CA THR A 57 5.93 -11.17 -14.03
C THR A 57 5.70 -10.58 -12.63
N ALA A 58 4.48 -10.64 -12.10
CA ALA A 58 4.11 -10.12 -10.79
C ALA A 58 3.99 -11.21 -9.71
N ARG A 59 4.59 -12.38 -9.90
CA ARG A 59 4.58 -13.48 -8.93
C ARG A 59 4.95 -13.03 -7.53
N ARG A 60 6.00 -12.22 -7.39
CA ARG A 60 6.46 -11.73 -6.11
C ARG A 60 5.39 -10.93 -5.36
N ARG A 61 4.57 -10.14 -6.08
CA ARG A 61 3.45 -9.42 -5.48
C ARG A 61 2.36 -10.36 -4.95
N LEU A 62 2.05 -11.42 -5.70
CA LEU A 62 1.14 -12.47 -5.25
C LEU A 62 1.63 -13.11 -3.95
N ASP A 63 2.89 -13.56 -3.93
CA ASP A 63 3.47 -14.24 -2.76
C ASP A 63 3.52 -13.28 -1.54
N THR A 64 3.86 -12.00 -1.76
CA THR A 64 3.82 -10.94 -0.73
C THR A 64 2.41 -10.74 -0.19
N GLU A 65 1.39 -10.64 -1.06
CA GLU A 65 0.00 -10.41 -0.62
C GLU A 65 -0.53 -11.59 0.20
N VAL A 66 -0.24 -12.82 -0.22
CA VAL A 66 -0.62 -14.04 0.53
C VAL A 66 0.00 -14.04 1.93
N LEU A 67 1.30 -13.74 2.04
CA LEU A 67 1.98 -13.71 3.33
C LEU A 67 1.46 -12.56 4.21
N ALA A 68 1.32 -11.36 3.65
CA ALA A 68 0.83 -10.19 4.38
C ALA A 68 -0.61 -10.39 4.90
N GLN A 69 -1.50 -10.97 4.09
CA GLN A 69 -2.86 -11.30 4.51
C GLN A 69 -2.88 -12.30 5.68
N ARG A 70 -2.00 -13.29 5.67
CA ARG A 70 -1.86 -14.25 6.79
C ARG A 70 -1.39 -13.57 8.06
N LEU A 71 -0.34 -12.75 7.96
CA LEU A 71 0.21 -12.02 9.11
C LEU A 71 -0.83 -11.03 9.68
N LEU A 72 -1.55 -10.32 8.83
CA LEU A 72 -2.56 -9.36 9.26
C LEU A 72 -3.80 -10.04 9.82
N GLY A 73 -4.13 -11.24 9.35
CA GLY A 73 -5.23 -12.07 9.87
C GLY A 73 -5.08 -12.45 11.35
N GLU A 74 -3.86 -12.40 11.90
CA GLU A 74 -3.56 -12.64 13.32
C GLU A 74 -3.72 -11.36 14.17
N VAL A 75 -3.97 -10.19 13.56
CA VAL A 75 -4.11 -8.92 14.30
C VAL A 75 -5.58 -8.67 14.65
N PRO A 76 -5.94 -8.70 15.94
CA PRO A 76 -7.31 -8.44 16.36
C PRO A 76 -7.77 -7.02 15.97
N GLY A 77 -9.00 -6.90 15.48
CA GLY A 77 -9.64 -5.61 15.18
C GLY A 77 -9.32 -5.03 13.80
N ILE A 78 -8.53 -5.73 12.97
CA ILE A 78 -8.34 -5.37 11.56
C ILE A 78 -9.00 -6.44 10.70
N ALA A 79 -10.00 -6.03 9.89
CA ALA A 79 -10.58 -6.89 8.88
C ALA A 79 -9.72 -6.83 7.61
N ALA A 80 -9.10 -7.95 7.25
CA ALA A 80 -8.37 -8.13 5.99
C ALA A 80 -8.89 -9.37 5.26
N PRO A 81 -8.80 -9.46 3.93
CA PRO A 81 -9.09 -10.67 3.20
C PRO A 81 -8.23 -11.83 3.71
N ARG A 82 -8.79 -13.04 3.74
CA ARG A 82 -8.03 -14.24 4.05
C ARG A 82 -7.79 -15.04 2.78
N PRO A 83 -6.56 -15.48 2.51
CA PRO A 83 -6.27 -16.32 1.36
C PRO A 83 -6.96 -17.68 1.54
N VAL A 84 -7.67 -18.12 0.48
CA VAL A 84 -8.41 -19.39 0.43
C VAL A 84 -7.70 -20.38 -0.47
N GLY A 85 -7.30 -19.93 -1.67
CA GLY A 85 -6.53 -20.74 -2.61
C GLY A 85 -5.64 -19.82 -3.46
N TYR A 86 -4.44 -20.25 -3.78
CA TYR A 86 -3.52 -19.49 -4.63
C TYR A 86 -2.56 -20.40 -5.36
N GLY A 87 -2.01 -19.91 -6.45
CA GLY A 87 -1.09 -20.70 -7.25
C GLY A 87 -0.71 -20.05 -8.56
N GLN A 88 -0.22 -20.89 -9.48
CA GLN A 88 0.19 -20.47 -10.81
C GLN A 88 -0.43 -21.36 -11.88
N ARG A 89 -0.83 -20.75 -12.97
CA ARG A 89 -1.11 -21.38 -14.24
C ARG A 89 0.09 -21.17 -15.15
N ASN A 90 0.72 -22.25 -15.54
CA ASN A 90 1.86 -22.26 -16.45
C ASN A 90 1.40 -22.40 -17.92
N GLY A 91 2.32 -22.16 -18.86
CA GLY A 91 2.06 -22.30 -20.29
C GLY A 91 1.76 -20.99 -21.00
N PRO A 92 1.15 -21.01 -22.20
CA PRO A 92 0.69 -19.81 -22.87
C PRO A 92 -0.25 -19.01 -21.97
N ALA A 93 -0.07 -17.69 -21.90
CA ALA A 93 -0.77 -16.82 -20.97
C ALA A 93 -0.63 -17.25 -19.48
N ALA A 94 0.62 -17.49 -19.05
CA ALA A 94 0.93 -17.80 -17.66
C ALA A 94 0.49 -16.67 -16.71
N VAL A 95 -0.17 -17.05 -15.61
CA VAL A 95 -0.67 -16.11 -14.58
C VAL A 95 -0.47 -16.68 -13.19
N GLY A 96 -0.32 -15.79 -12.20
CA GLY A 96 -0.55 -16.11 -10.80
C GLY A 96 -2.00 -15.83 -10.43
N PHE A 97 -2.53 -16.49 -9.41
CA PHE A 97 -3.88 -16.25 -8.91
C PHE A 97 -3.97 -16.38 -7.39
N LEU A 98 -4.83 -15.56 -6.80
CA LEU A 98 -5.16 -15.56 -5.38
C LEU A 98 -6.69 -15.47 -5.23
N LEU A 99 -7.28 -16.52 -4.66
CA LEU A 99 -8.65 -16.51 -4.18
C LEU A 99 -8.64 -16.14 -2.69
N MET A 100 -9.46 -15.16 -2.32
CA MET A 100 -9.54 -14.66 -0.95
C MET A 100 -10.99 -14.37 -0.57
N THR A 101 -11.26 -14.31 0.73
CA THR A 101 -12.58 -13.91 1.23
C THR A 101 -12.90 -12.49 0.80
N ARG A 102 -14.16 -12.23 0.40
CA ARG A 102 -14.64 -10.88 0.11
C ARG A 102 -15.05 -10.19 1.41
N LEU A 103 -14.56 -8.98 1.62
CA LEU A 103 -15.02 -8.12 2.69
C LEU A 103 -16.21 -7.29 2.23
N ASP A 104 -17.14 -7.03 3.16
CA ASP A 104 -18.24 -6.13 2.92
C ASP A 104 -17.77 -4.67 2.99
N GLY A 105 -18.32 -3.85 2.09
CA GLY A 105 -18.01 -2.44 2.01
C GLY A 105 -17.67 -1.96 0.61
N VAL A 106 -17.40 -0.67 0.52
CA VAL A 106 -16.91 0.02 -0.67
C VAL A 106 -15.64 0.76 -0.33
N ARG A 107 -14.82 1.09 -1.32
CA ARG A 107 -13.60 1.88 -1.08
C ARG A 107 -13.99 3.25 -0.51
N TRP A 108 -13.26 3.72 0.49
CA TRP A 108 -13.47 5.07 1.00
C TRP A 108 -13.33 6.13 -0.10
N ALA A 109 -12.42 5.93 -1.04
CA ALA A 109 -12.27 6.80 -2.21
C ALA A 109 -13.60 7.01 -2.99
N ASP A 110 -14.44 5.99 -3.08
CA ASP A 110 -15.72 6.04 -3.79
C ASP A 110 -16.82 6.78 -2.99
N ARG A 111 -16.67 6.91 -1.67
CA ARG A 111 -17.57 7.66 -0.78
C ARG A 111 -17.06 9.03 -0.36
N ARG A 112 -15.87 9.43 -0.85
CA ARG A 112 -15.21 10.66 -0.40
C ARG A 112 -16.12 11.91 -0.56
N ALA A 113 -16.85 11.99 -1.64
CA ALA A 113 -17.76 13.12 -1.93
C ALA A 113 -19.04 13.14 -1.07
N ASP A 114 -19.40 12.02 -0.45
CA ASP A 114 -20.62 11.87 0.34
C ASP A 114 -20.43 12.25 1.82
N LEU A 115 -19.18 12.47 2.23
CA LEU A 115 -18.82 12.71 3.63
C LEU A 115 -18.57 14.20 3.87
N ASP A 116 -19.21 14.72 4.92
CA ASP A 116 -18.89 16.05 5.42
C ASP A 116 -17.49 16.12 6.05
N PRO A 117 -16.92 17.33 6.23
CA PRO A 117 -15.57 17.48 6.77
C PRO A 117 -15.36 16.84 8.15
N ALA A 118 -16.35 16.92 9.05
CA ALA A 118 -16.22 16.38 10.40
C ALA A 118 -16.13 14.85 10.39
N ARG A 119 -16.96 14.17 9.59
CA ARG A 119 -16.93 12.72 9.39
C ARG A 119 -15.63 12.29 8.71
N THR A 120 -15.16 13.05 7.72
CA THR A 120 -13.90 12.80 7.04
C THR A 120 -12.72 12.88 8.02
N THR A 121 -12.67 13.91 8.86
CA THR A 121 -11.64 14.07 9.89
C THR A 121 -11.68 12.94 10.93
N ALA A 122 -12.89 12.55 11.39
CA ALA A 122 -13.06 11.44 12.33
C ALA A 122 -12.55 10.11 11.73
N LEU A 123 -12.91 9.82 10.47
CA LEU A 123 -12.44 8.64 9.74
C LEU A 123 -10.93 8.68 9.52
N THR A 124 -10.35 9.84 9.17
CA THR A 124 -8.89 9.99 9.03
C THR A 124 -8.16 9.70 10.35
N ARG A 125 -8.72 10.10 11.49
CA ARG A 125 -8.17 9.73 12.80
C ARG A 125 -8.26 8.23 13.06
N GLU A 126 -9.35 7.58 12.65
CA GLU A 126 -9.51 6.12 12.73
C GLU A 126 -8.47 5.40 11.85
N VAL A 127 -8.19 5.90 10.65
CA VAL A 127 -7.11 5.41 9.77
C VAL A 127 -5.77 5.38 10.51
N GLY A 128 -5.41 6.48 11.20
CA GLY A 128 -4.19 6.52 12.00
C GLY A 128 -4.16 5.42 13.07
N ARG A 129 -5.27 5.22 13.83
CA ARG A 129 -5.36 4.16 14.85
C ARG A 129 -5.23 2.75 14.24
N THR A 130 -5.89 2.50 13.12
CA THR A 130 -5.86 1.21 12.44
C THR A 130 -4.46 0.91 11.90
N LEU A 131 -3.78 1.91 11.34
CA LEU A 131 -2.39 1.76 10.91
C LEU A 131 -1.46 1.43 12.09
N ARG A 132 -1.65 2.08 13.25
CA ARG A 132 -0.93 1.74 14.48
C ARG A 132 -1.17 0.30 14.95
N GLN A 133 -2.39 -0.22 14.75
CA GLN A 133 -2.69 -1.63 15.07
C GLN A 133 -1.99 -2.59 14.11
N LEU A 134 -1.97 -2.28 12.80
CA LEU A 134 -1.26 -3.06 11.80
C LEU A 134 0.22 -3.18 12.16
N HIS A 135 0.85 -2.10 12.59
CA HIS A 135 2.26 -2.04 13.01
C HIS A 135 2.58 -2.81 14.30
N ARG A 136 1.65 -3.55 14.89
CA ARG A 136 1.96 -4.50 15.99
C ARG A 136 2.62 -5.78 15.49
N VAL A 137 2.54 -6.07 14.20
CA VAL A 137 3.25 -7.19 13.59
C VAL A 137 4.69 -6.77 13.37
N SER A 138 5.61 -7.31 14.16
CA SER A 138 7.04 -6.98 14.10
C SER A 138 7.82 -7.96 13.23
N GLY A 139 8.84 -7.44 12.53
CA GLY A 139 9.81 -8.21 11.77
C GLY A 139 11.19 -8.26 12.45
N GLN A 140 12.14 -8.95 11.82
CA GLN A 140 13.51 -9.04 12.32
C GLN A 140 14.48 -8.11 11.58
N GLN A 141 14.22 -7.84 10.30
CA GLN A 141 15.05 -7.03 9.43
C GLN A 141 14.19 -6.15 8.54
N PHE A 142 14.73 -5.00 8.16
CA PHE A 142 14.06 -4.07 7.22
C PHE A 142 14.20 -4.55 5.79
N GLY A 143 13.18 -4.34 4.97
CA GLY A 143 13.18 -4.65 3.55
C GLY A 143 12.05 -5.57 3.14
N ASP A 144 12.37 -6.52 2.27
CA ASP A 144 11.37 -7.39 1.65
C ASP A 144 10.61 -8.25 2.68
N LEU A 145 9.32 -8.44 2.45
CA LEU A 145 8.51 -9.32 3.29
C LEU A 145 8.92 -10.79 3.10
N LEU A 146 9.26 -11.17 1.86
CA LEU A 146 9.71 -12.52 1.52
C LEU A 146 11.19 -12.72 1.86
N ASP A 147 11.57 -13.93 2.30
CA ASP A 147 12.92 -14.23 2.80
C ASP A 147 14.01 -14.16 1.75
N ASP A 148 13.68 -14.29 0.47
CA ASP A 148 14.61 -14.26 -0.66
C ASP A 148 14.90 -12.85 -1.20
N GLY A 149 14.35 -11.81 -0.58
CA GLY A 149 14.52 -10.40 -0.97
C GLY A 149 15.63 -9.68 -0.20
N PRO A 150 16.01 -8.47 -0.67
CA PRO A 150 16.99 -7.65 0.02
C PRO A 150 16.51 -7.20 1.38
N ARG A 151 17.31 -7.42 2.41
CA ARG A 151 17.07 -7.04 3.79
C ARG A 151 18.23 -6.29 4.39
N ARG A 152 17.95 -5.47 5.39
CA ARG A 152 18.95 -4.70 6.14
C ARG A 152 18.72 -4.84 7.64
N PRO A 153 19.79 -4.97 8.44
CA PRO A 153 19.67 -5.15 9.89
C PRO A 153 19.20 -3.89 10.61
N THR A 154 19.45 -2.70 10.08
CA THR A 154 19.13 -1.43 10.73
C THR A 154 18.26 -0.53 9.85
N ALA A 155 17.43 0.32 10.50
CA ALA A 155 16.64 1.32 9.81
C ALA A 155 17.52 2.29 8.99
N TRP A 156 18.67 2.67 9.54
CA TRP A 156 19.59 3.57 8.83
C TRP A 156 20.10 2.95 7.53
N GLU A 157 20.59 1.72 7.56
CA GLU A 157 21.07 1.04 6.34
C GLU A 157 19.96 0.90 5.30
N HIS A 158 18.74 0.63 5.74
CA HIS A 158 17.57 0.54 4.86
C HIS A 158 17.26 1.89 4.22
N VAL A 159 17.17 2.96 5.01
CA VAL A 159 16.87 4.32 4.54
C VAL A 159 18.00 4.86 3.65
N ALA A 160 19.27 4.64 4.02
CA ALA A 160 20.41 5.07 3.21
C ALA A 160 20.42 4.40 1.83
N ALA A 161 20.22 3.08 1.77
CA ALA A 161 20.12 2.34 0.51
C ALA A 161 18.98 2.86 -0.36
N ARG A 162 17.77 3.02 0.23
CA ARG A 162 16.58 3.57 -0.46
C ARG A 162 16.83 4.99 -0.98
N THR A 163 17.48 5.84 -0.20
CA THR A 163 17.85 7.21 -0.60
C THR A 163 18.76 7.19 -1.82
N GLY A 164 19.77 6.32 -1.82
CA GLY A 164 20.67 6.14 -2.96
C GLY A 164 19.93 5.72 -4.23
N GLU A 165 19.07 4.72 -4.14
CA GLU A 165 18.26 4.23 -5.27
C GLU A 165 17.30 5.30 -5.81
N LEU A 166 16.58 5.99 -4.91
CA LEU A 166 15.61 7.02 -5.30
C LEU A 166 16.28 8.24 -5.93
N THR A 167 17.41 8.73 -5.37
CA THR A 167 18.13 9.87 -5.93
C THR A 167 18.81 9.52 -7.26
N ALA A 168 19.31 8.30 -7.43
CA ALA A 168 19.82 7.82 -8.71
C ALA A 168 18.69 7.77 -9.78
N ARG A 169 17.49 7.29 -9.40
CA ARG A 169 16.34 7.29 -10.29
C ARG A 169 15.86 8.71 -10.61
N TYR A 170 15.87 9.60 -9.62
CA TYR A 170 15.54 11.01 -9.77
C TYR A 170 16.39 11.69 -10.86
N LEU A 171 17.71 11.47 -10.82
CA LEU A 171 18.63 11.99 -11.83
C LEU A 171 18.33 11.40 -13.22
N ARG A 172 18.08 10.10 -13.32
CA ARG A 172 17.71 9.44 -14.59
C ARG A 172 16.39 9.93 -15.17
N THR A 173 15.46 10.40 -14.34
CA THR A 173 14.17 10.97 -14.78
C THR A 173 14.20 12.49 -14.91
N GLY A 174 15.39 13.08 -15.04
CA GLY A 174 15.60 14.50 -15.35
C GLY A 174 15.51 15.44 -14.15
N GLY A 175 15.60 14.92 -12.92
CA GLY A 175 15.65 15.75 -11.72
C GLY A 175 16.97 16.50 -11.57
N PRO A 176 16.98 17.77 -11.07
CA PRO A 176 18.18 18.57 -10.85
C PRO A 176 19.17 17.96 -9.87
N SER A 177 20.47 17.88 -10.23
CA SER A 177 21.51 17.30 -9.37
C SER A 177 21.61 18.01 -8.01
N ARG A 178 21.48 19.34 -8.00
CA ARG A 178 21.52 20.13 -6.77
C ARG A 178 20.43 19.73 -5.77
N LEU A 179 19.22 19.43 -6.24
CA LEU A 179 18.13 18.98 -5.35
C LEU A 179 18.38 17.54 -4.87
N ALA A 180 18.91 16.67 -5.73
CA ALA A 180 19.32 15.33 -5.32
C ALA A 180 20.38 15.35 -4.21
N GLU A 181 21.34 16.26 -4.26
CA GLU A 181 22.37 16.45 -3.23
C GLU A 181 21.74 16.97 -1.93
N ARG A 182 20.84 17.96 -2.00
CA ARG A 182 20.13 18.48 -0.82
C ARG A 182 19.32 17.37 -0.13
N ILE A 183 18.62 16.54 -0.89
CA ILE A 183 17.85 15.41 -0.33
C ILE A 183 18.79 14.45 0.40
N ARG A 184 19.96 14.10 -0.17
CA ARG A 184 20.93 13.24 0.50
C ARG A 184 21.46 13.85 1.79
N HIS A 185 21.82 15.14 1.78
CA HIS A 185 22.28 15.83 2.98
C HIS A 185 21.19 15.89 4.04
N PHE A 186 19.95 16.23 3.66
CA PHE A 186 18.80 16.22 4.57
C PHE A 186 18.64 14.87 5.27
N VAL A 187 18.69 13.76 4.54
CA VAL A 187 18.57 12.41 5.11
C VAL A 187 19.76 12.10 6.03
N GLU A 188 21.00 12.46 5.65
CA GLU A 188 22.20 12.23 6.48
C GLU A 188 22.15 13.06 7.78
N ASP A 189 21.71 14.30 7.72
CA ASP A 189 21.57 15.18 8.90
C ASP A 189 20.57 14.61 9.92
N HIS A 190 19.59 13.85 9.43
CA HIS A 190 18.57 13.16 10.25
C HIS A 190 18.93 11.71 10.62
N ARG A 191 20.15 11.26 10.36
CA ARG A 191 20.62 9.89 10.62
C ARG A 191 20.27 9.39 12.03
N ARG A 192 20.45 10.25 13.06
CA ARG A 192 20.21 9.85 14.46
C ARG A 192 18.74 9.52 14.72
N VAL A 193 17.80 10.29 14.20
CA VAL A 193 16.37 10.04 14.40
C VAL A 193 15.90 8.82 13.60
N VAL A 194 16.47 8.58 12.41
CA VAL A 194 16.21 7.36 11.63
C VAL A 194 16.75 6.14 12.37
N ALA A 195 17.97 6.19 12.89
CA ALA A 195 18.60 5.09 13.63
C ALA A 195 17.87 4.79 14.97
N ALA A 196 17.07 5.72 15.50
CA ALA A 196 16.26 5.52 16.69
C ALA A 196 14.94 4.75 16.44
N CYS A 197 14.71 4.27 15.22
CA CYS A 197 13.57 3.39 14.92
C CYS A 197 13.64 2.13 15.81
N PRO A 198 12.56 1.77 16.53
CA PRO A 198 12.58 0.65 17.47
C PRO A 198 12.70 -0.73 16.81
N GLY A 199 12.44 -0.80 15.51
CA GLY A 199 12.52 -2.04 14.72
C GLY A 199 11.55 -2.05 13.56
N PRO A 200 11.69 -3.02 12.65
CA PRO A 200 10.80 -3.13 11.51
C PRO A 200 9.44 -3.72 11.92
N VAL A 201 8.40 -3.20 11.28
CA VAL A 201 7.04 -3.71 11.40
C VAL A 201 6.49 -4.06 10.02
N LEU A 202 5.40 -4.82 9.99
CA LEU A 202 4.65 -5.01 8.75
C LEU A 202 4.09 -3.65 8.30
N CYS A 203 4.54 -3.16 7.15
CA CYS A 203 4.03 -1.96 6.51
C CYS A 203 3.23 -2.35 5.28
N HIS A 204 2.11 -1.68 5.07
CA HIS A 204 1.24 -1.86 3.90
C HIS A 204 1.85 -1.26 2.63
N ASN A 205 2.52 -0.11 2.76
CA ASN A 205 3.11 0.71 1.70
C ASN A 205 2.12 1.17 0.60
N ASP A 206 0.82 1.16 0.91
CA ASP A 206 -0.24 1.74 0.09
C ASP A 206 -1.52 1.92 0.92
N PHE A 207 -1.37 2.38 2.19
CA PHE A 207 -2.46 2.55 3.14
C PHE A 207 -3.23 3.85 2.88
N VAL A 208 -3.95 3.88 1.76
CA VAL A 208 -4.67 5.03 1.24
C VAL A 208 -6.15 4.71 1.03
N ASP A 209 -6.98 5.70 0.86
CA ASP A 209 -8.45 5.57 0.81
C ASP A 209 -8.99 4.67 -0.31
N SER A 210 -8.20 4.41 -1.37
CA SER A 210 -8.54 3.41 -2.39
C SER A 210 -8.44 1.96 -1.89
N ASN A 211 -7.66 1.72 -0.83
CA ASN A 211 -7.39 0.40 -0.24
C ASN A 211 -8.04 0.22 1.14
N LEU A 212 -8.83 1.19 1.58
CA LEU A 212 -9.57 1.17 2.82
C LEU A 212 -11.06 1.07 2.53
N LEU A 213 -11.73 0.09 3.16
CA LEU A 213 -13.16 -0.13 2.98
C LEU A 213 -13.96 0.55 4.09
N VAL A 214 -15.09 1.11 3.68
CA VAL A 214 -16.13 1.66 4.57
C VAL A 214 -17.49 1.09 4.19
N PRO A 215 -18.51 1.08 5.07
CA PRO A 215 -19.86 0.67 4.71
C PRO A 215 -20.38 1.48 3.52
N ALA A 216 -21.13 0.84 2.62
CA ALA A 216 -21.71 1.51 1.45
C ALA A 216 -22.67 2.63 1.82
N THR A 217 -23.35 2.54 2.97
CA THR A 217 -24.31 3.51 3.49
C THR A 217 -24.12 3.68 4.99
N GLY A 218 -24.72 4.70 5.58
CA GLY A 218 -24.69 4.95 7.01
C GLY A 218 -23.39 5.60 7.49
N GLU A 219 -23.11 5.45 8.79
CA GLU A 219 -21.99 6.11 9.46
C GLU A 219 -20.65 5.55 8.93
N PRO A 220 -19.72 6.41 8.48
CA PRO A 220 -18.43 5.98 7.98
C PRO A 220 -17.54 5.49 9.13
N ARG A 221 -17.03 4.27 8.98
CA ARG A 221 -16.01 3.65 9.83
C ARG A 221 -15.18 2.71 8.98
N LEU A 222 -13.97 2.43 9.36
CA LEU A 222 -13.19 1.41 8.66
C LEU A 222 -13.79 0.03 8.88
N CYS A 223 -14.05 -0.70 7.82
CA CYS A 223 -14.54 -2.06 7.86
C CYS A 223 -13.66 -3.06 7.11
N GLY A 224 -12.56 -2.60 6.49
CA GLY A 224 -11.60 -3.48 5.84
C GLY A 224 -10.37 -2.77 5.30
N VAL A 225 -9.28 -3.55 5.22
CA VAL A 225 -8.00 -3.17 4.60
C VAL A 225 -7.71 -4.17 3.50
N VAL A 226 -7.44 -3.72 2.27
CA VAL A 226 -7.23 -4.58 1.10
C VAL A 226 -5.96 -4.17 0.35
N ASP A 227 -5.51 -5.02 -0.57
CA ASP A 227 -4.38 -4.78 -1.48
C ASP A 227 -3.01 -4.69 -0.78
N LEU A 228 -2.62 -5.78 -0.14
CA LEU A 228 -1.36 -5.94 0.61
C LEU A 228 -0.16 -6.36 -0.27
N GLU A 229 -0.27 -6.26 -1.59
CA GLU A 229 0.77 -6.75 -2.53
C GLU A 229 2.11 -5.99 -2.47
N ARG A 230 2.13 -4.82 -1.80
CA ARG A 230 3.32 -3.98 -1.60
C ARG A 230 3.89 -4.07 -0.19
N ALA A 231 3.33 -4.93 0.66
CA ALA A 231 3.74 -5.03 2.05
C ALA A 231 5.24 -5.36 2.20
N SER A 232 5.86 -4.80 3.21
CA SER A 232 7.28 -5.03 3.53
C SER A 232 7.56 -4.83 5.01
N TRP A 233 8.74 -5.21 5.45
CA TRP A 233 9.26 -4.89 6.77
C TRP A 233 9.92 -3.51 6.75
N ASN A 234 9.33 -2.51 7.43
CA ASN A 234 9.86 -1.15 7.36
C ASN A 234 9.66 -0.41 8.69
N ASP A 235 10.20 0.82 8.76
CA ASP A 235 9.88 1.77 9.83
C ASP A 235 8.37 2.08 9.81
N PRO A 236 7.66 1.96 10.94
CA PRO A 236 6.24 2.28 11.02
C PRO A 236 5.92 3.70 10.54
N LEU A 237 6.84 4.65 10.75
CA LEU A 237 6.63 6.02 10.27
C LEU A 237 6.80 6.18 8.75
N SER A 238 7.43 5.20 8.06
CA SER A 238 7.45 5.18 6.59
C SER A 238 6.05 4.97 6.01
N ASP A 239 5.29 4.02 6.55
CA ASP A 239 3.92 3.75 6.09
C ASP A 239 2.98 4.93 6.42
N LEU A 240 3.10 5.46 7.65
CA LEU A 240 2.38 6.67 8.06
C LEU A 240 2.71 7.88 7.17
N ALA A 241 3.98 8.06 6.78
CA ALA A 241 4.43 9.16 5.93
C ALA A 241 3.79 9.10 4.54
N GLN A 242 3.68 7.91 3.97
CA GLN A 242 2.99 7.72 2.69
C GLN A 242 1.51 8.10 2.80
N THR A 243 0.81 7.60 3.83
CA THR A 243 -0.59 7.94 4.09
C THR A 243 -0.74 9.44 4.34
N ARG A 244 0.18 10.07 5.12
CA ARG A 244 0.18 11.52 5.38
C ARG A 244 0.38 12.34 4.10
N LEU A 245 1.29 11.94 3.22
CA LEU A 245 1.50 12.60 1.93
C LEU A 245 0.23 12.55 1.07
N HIS A 246 -0.43 11.40 0.98
CA HIS A 246 -1.70 11.24 0.29
C HIS A 246 -2.82 12.10 0.90
N VAL A 247 -2.95 12.12 2.23
CA VAL A 247 -3.93 12.97 2.93
C VAL A 247 -3.63 14.45 2.70
N ARG A 248 -2.35 14.87 2.77
CA ARG A 248 -1.93 16.25 2.50
C ARG A 248 -2.32 16.71 1.10
N TYR A 249 -2.18 15.85 0.11
CA TYR A 249 -2.51 16.17 -1.26
C TYR A 249 -4.03 16.34 -1.48
N HIS A 250 -4.84 15.48 -0.87
CA HIS A 250 -6.29 15.47 -1.09
C HIS A 250 -7.09 16.21 -0.04
N ARG A 251 -6.61 16.25 1.20
CA ARG A 251 -7.31 16.77 2.40
C ARG A 251 -6.32 17.35 3.41
N PRO A 252 -5.61 18.43 3.08
CA PRO A 252 -4.51 18.96 3.91
C PRO A 252 -4.91 19.27 5.35
N ALA A 253 -6.17 19.67 5.60
CA ALA A 253 -6.71 19.93 6.93
C ALA A 253 -6.75 18.70 7.85
N ASP A 254 -6.75 17.47 7.28
CA ASP A 254 -6.89 16.22 8.03
C ASP A 254 -5.54 15.60 8.43
N THR A 255 -4.40 16.18 8.03
CA THR A 255 -3.07 15.62 8.33
C THR A 255 -2.80 15.53 9.84
N THR A 256 -3.27 16.48 10.62
CA THR A 256 -3.16 16.46 12.10
C THR A 256 -3.99 15.32 12.68
N ALA A 257 -5.23 15.14 12.21
CA ALA A 257 -6.10 14.05 12.68
C ALA A 257 -5.49 12.65 12.42
N LEU A 258 -4.80 12.47 11.30
CA LEU A 258 -4.07 11.23 10.99
C LEU A 258 -2.97 10.95 12.00
N THR A 259 -2.08 11.93 12.24
CA THR A 259 -0.93 11.78 13.15
C THR A 259 -1.33 11.66 14.60
N GLU A 260 -2.38 12.39 15.05
CA GLU A 260 -3.00 12.23 16.37
C GLU A 260 -3.60 10.82 16.53
N GLY A 261 -4.34 10.34 15.51
CA GLY A 261 -4.92 8.99 15.50
C GLY A 261 -3.85 7.91 15.61
N TYR A 262 -2.75 8.08 14.91
CA TYR A 262 -1.59 7.18 14.97
C TYR A 262 -0.87 7.27 16.33
N GLY A 263 -0.83 8.43 16.96
CA GLY A 263 -0.12 8.68 18.21
C GLY A 263 1.38 8.91 17.97
N VAL A 264 1.72 9.78 17.02
CA VAL A 264 3.10 10.31 16.86
C VAL A 264 3.43 11.18 18.05
N ASP A 265 4.53 10.86 18.74
CA ASP A 265 4.91 11.57 19.97
C ASP A 265 6.38 12.05 19.90
N GLY A 266 6.58 13.26 20.40
CA GLY A 266 7.89 13.88 20.49
C GLY A 266 8.54 14.34 19.18
N PRO A 267 9.53 15.23 19.28
CA PRO A 267 10.15 15.89 18.12
C PRO A 267 10.94 14.90 17.25
N GLY A 268 11.53 13.84 17.82
CA GLY A 268 12.32 12.88 17.07
C GLY A 268 11.46 12.00 16.15
N GLU A 269 10.23 11.63 16.56
CA GLU A 269 9.31 10.91 15.70
C GLU A 269 8.79 11.80 14.57
N HIS A 270 8.50 13.07 14.84
CA HIS A 270 8.09 14.02 13.81
C HIS A 270 9.20 14.24 12.77
N GLN A 271 10.46 14.40 13.20
CA GLN A 271 11.60 14.50 12.27
C GLN A 271 11.76 13.23 11.42
N ARG A 272 11.65 12.05 12.04
CA ARG A 272 11.73 10.76 11.30
C ARG A 272 10.58 10.61 10.31
N LEU A 273 9.36 11.03 10.69
CA LEU A 273 8.21 11.05 9.80
C LEU A 273 8.43 11.97 8.60
N ASP A 274 9.05 13.13 8.80
CA ASP A 274 9.37 14.09 7.72
C ASP A 274 10.42 13.53 6.77
N VAL A 275 11.42 12.80 7.26
CA VAL A 275 12.41 12.10 6.40
C VAL A 275 11.69 11.10 5.48
N HIS A 276 10.79 10.29 6.03
CA HIS A 276 10.05 9.32 5.23
C HIS A 276 9.09 10.00 4.25
N GLU A 277 8.45 11.11 4.62
CA GLU A 277 7.57 11.87 3.70
C GLU A 277 8.36 12.42 2.49
N VAL A 278 9.58 12.94 2.71
CA VAL A 278 10.50 13.36 1.63
C VAL A 278 10.83 12.17 0.72
N LEU A 279 11.13 11.01 1.27
CA LEU A 279 11.44 9.83 0.45
C LEU A 279 10.23 9.30 -0.34
N HIS A 280 9.03 9.38 0.23
CA HIS A 280 7.81 9.01 -0.51
C HIS A 280 7.47 10.03 -1.60
N ALA A 281 7.61 11.33 -1.34
CA ALA A 281 7.45 12.37 -2.36
C ALA A 281 8.45 12.19 -3.52
N LEU A 282 9.70 11.86 -3.21
CA LEU A 282 10.74 11.56 -4.21
C LEU A 282 10.40 10.30 -5.03
N ALA A 283 9.88 9.25 -4.37
CA ALA A 283 9.46 8.02 -5.05
C ALA A 283 8.28 8.27 -6.00
N GLU A 284 7.28 9.02 -5.55
CA GLU A 284 6.11 9.40 -6.34
C GLU A 284 6.48 10.28 -7.54
N ARG A 285 7.32 11.29 -7.32
CA ARG A 285 7.87 12.14 -8.39
C ARG A 285 8.57 11.31 -9.46
N ASN A 286 9.39 10.33 -9.04
CA ASN A 286 10.11 9.46 -9.96
C ASN A 286 9.17 8.57 -10.77
N TRP A 287 8.09 8.07 -10.13
CA TRP A 287 7.08 7.27 -10.81
C TRP A 287 6.31 8.09 -11.84
N ILE A 288 5.83 9.28 -11.44
CA ILE A 288 5.08 10.18 -12.34
C ILE A 288 5.94 10.61 -13.54
N ALA A 289 7.21 10.94 -13.33
CA ALA A 289 8.12 11.33 -14.41
C ALA A 289 8.44 10.16 -15.36
N TYR A 290 8.37 8.92 -14.90
CA TYR A 290 8.56 7.72 -15.72
C TYR A 290 7.29 7.35 -16.50
N ASP A 291 6.14 7.23 -15.80
CA ASP A 291 4.86 6.75 -16.34
C ASP A 291 4.14 7.81 -17.19
N ARG A 292 4.35 9.09 -16.85
CA ARG A 292 3.81 10.27 -17.55
C ARG A 292 2.29 10.27 -17.69
N PRO A 293 1.52 10.08 -16.61
CA PRO A 293 0.06 10.18 -16.67
C PRO A 293 -0.39 11.60 -17.09
N ALA A 294 -1.66 11.77 -17.40
CA ALA A 294 -2.20 13.10 -17.71
C ALA A 294 -1.85 14.09 -16.59
N GLY A 295 -1.38 15.31 -16.93
CA GLY A 295 -0.96 16.32 -15.95
C GLY A 295 0.41 16.04 -15.28
N TRP A 296 1.21 15.13 -15.80
CA TRP A 296 2.45 14.70 -15.15
C TRP A 296 3.46 15.83 -14.91
N ARG A 297 3.53 16.83 -15.82
CA ARG A 297 4.49 17.94 -15.69
C ARG A 297 4.20 18.82 -14.48
N GLU A 298 2.93 19.15 -14.29
CA GLU A 298 2.43 19.92 -13.15
C GLU A 298 2.64 19.17 -11.84
N SER A 299 2.36 17.86 -11.84
CA SER A 299 2.58 17.00 -10.67
C SER A 299 4.07 16.87 -10.32
N VAL A 300 4.95 16.71 -11.32
CA VAL A 300 6.41 16.69 -11.12
C VAL A 300 6.90 18.02 -10.57
N ALA A 301 6.44 19.16 -11.12
CA ALA A 301 6.83 20.49 -10.64
C ALA A 301 6.37 20.73 -9.19
N ALA A 302 5.16 20.32 -8.83
CA ALA A 302 4.64 20.44 -7.48
C ALA A 302 5.44 19.60 -6.47
N LEU A 303 5.81 18.37 -6.84
CA LEU A 303 6.64 17.49 -5.99
C LEU A 303 8.09 17.98 -5.89
N ASP A 304 8.68 18.50 -6.97
CA ASP A 304 10.01 19.11 -6.93
C ASP A 304 10.02 20.37 -6.02
N ALA A 305 8.95 21.18 -6.05
CA ALA A 305 8.78 22.32 -5.14
C ALA A 305 8.63 21.87 -3.68
N PHE A 306 7.80 20.84 -3.42
CA PHE A 306 7.67 20.25 -2.08
C PHE A 306 9.00 19.73 -1.53
N LEU A 307 9.77 19.00 -2.34
CA LEU A 307 11.09 18.50 -1.97
C LEU A 307 12.07 19.66 -1.68
N ALA A 308 12.04 20.71 -2.50
CA ALA A 308 12.89 21.88 -2.30
C ALA A 308 12.55 22.69 -1.03
N ASP A 309 11.29 22.74 -0.62
CA ASP A 309 10.85 23.40 0.61
C ASP A 309 11.28 22.63 1.87
N ARG A 310 11.34 21.29 1.77
CA ARG A 310 11.59 20.41 2.92
C ARG A 310 13.06 20.03 3.12
N THR A 311 13.91 20.23 2.15
CA THR A 311 15.33 19.86 2.19
C THR A 311 16.24 21.05 1.94
#